data_71591339e4f1259582f869248d3363e9
#
_entry.id   71591339e4f1259582f869248d3363e9
#
_cell.length_a   1.000
_cell.length_b   1.000
_cell.length_c   1.000
_cell.angle_alpha   90.00
_cell.angle_beta   90.00
_cell.angle_gamma   90.00
#
_symmetry.space_group_name_H-M   'P 1'
#
loop_
_entity.id
_entity.type
_entity.pdbx_description
1 polymer ?
#
loop_
_entity_poly.entity_id
_entity_poly.type
_entity_poly.pdbx_seq_one_letter_code
_entity_poly.pdbx_strand_id
1 'polypeptide(L)'
;MPLSALSIDIFGADIDGSPLVFESGDQDGIMASAGRELIPLPWVEGDASLDLRVMQNEDGSPFAGDPRTALSNVLNRFSDHGWNVVAACELEFFLLEDGGNLTPPINPKTGRRLSGTEILSMRELDGFDAFFNDVSDGAKLMGLGNLTITGEAGIGQFEVTMTHGPALHIADNVILLKELMKGTARNHKMAATFMAKPFAAESGNGLHTHFSVLDAVGENIFCDESQLESAVAGCLQAFEASTLFFAPYANSFERFVIGAHAPTSATWGHENRTVAIRIPSGPKAATRI
;
A
#
# COMPACT_ATOMS: atom_id res chain seq x y z
N MET A 1 -24.30 8.82 4.03
CA MET A 1 -23.02 9.46 4.37
C MET A 1 -22.70 10.47 3.28
N PRO A 2 -22.26 11.69 3.61
CA PRO A 2 -21.94 12.70 2.59
C PRO A 2 -20.89 12.19 1.60
N LEU A 3 -21.06 12.50 0.32
CA LEU A 3 -20.11 12.12 -0.73
C LEU A 3 -18.75 12.81 -0.53
N SER A 4 -18.74 14.02 0.05
CA SER A 4 -17.53 14.78 0.37
C SER A 4 -16.61 14.05 1.35
N ALA A 5 -17.13 13.11 2.14
CA ALA A 5 -16.31 12.32 3.07
C ALA A 5 -15.16 11.53 2.40
N LEU A 6 -15.24 11.29 1.09
CA LEU A 6 -14.16 10.71 0.29
C LEU A 6 -13.22 11.77 -0.33
N SER A 7 -13.45 13.05 -0.07
CA SER A 7 -12.70 14.19 -0.64
C SER A 7 -12.41 15.24 0.43
N ILE A 8 -11.79 14.82 1.51
CA ILE A 8 -11.34 15.68 2.61
C ILE A 8 -9.81 15.83 2.59
N ASP A 9 -9.29 16.89 3.20
CA ASP A 9 -7.87 17.07 3.38
C ASP A 9 -7.29 16.16 4.50
N ILE A 10 -5.98 16.24 4.74
CA ILE A 10 -5.30 15.45 5.78
C ILE A 10 -5.72 15.78 7.21
N PHE A 11 -6.42 16.88 7.42
CA PHE A 11 -6.97 17.31 8.71
C PHE A 11 -8.44 16.95 8.87
N GLY A 12 -9.06 16.36 7.84
CA GLY A 12 -10.47 16.00 7.82
C GLY A 12 -11.39 17.16 7.46
N ALA A 13 -10.87 18.24 6.89
CA ALA A 13 -11.65 19.38 6.43
C ALA A 13 -12.01 19.24 4.95
N ASP A 14 -13.12 19.84 4.55
CA ASP A 14 -13.52 19.94 3.14
C ASP A 14 -12.47 20.69 2.32
N ILE A 15 -12.21 20.22 1.11
CA ILE A 15 -11.30 20.87 0.19
C ILE A 15 -11.99 22.10 -0.41
N ASP A 16 -11.37 23.28 -0.29
CA ASP A 16 -11.86 24.53 -0.86
C ASP A 16 -12.15 24.38 -2.36
N GLY A 17 -13.35 24.78 -2.76
CA GLY A 17 -13.81 24.68 -4.15
C GLY A 17 -14.18 23.25 -4.60
N SER A 18 -14.28 22.28 -3.68
CA SER A 18 -14.77 20.93 -4.02
C SER A 18 -16.18 21.01 -4.61
N PRO A 19 -16.42 20.52 -5.84
CA PRO A 19 -17.75 20.51 -6.42
C PRO A 19 -18.74 19.64 -5.63
N LEU A 20 -18.26 18.65 -4.88
CA LEU A 20 -19.11 17.80 -4.04
C LEU A 20 -19.80 18.57 -2.92
N VAL A 21 -19.12 19.59 -2.36
CA VAL A 21 -19.70 20.44 -1.30
C VAL A 21 -20.45 21.64 -1.88
N PHE A 22 -19.79 22.37 -2.80
CA PHE A 22 -20.25 23.69 -3.22
C PHE A 22 -21.24 23.67 -4.39
N GLU A 23 -21.16 22.69 -5.28
CA GLU A 23 -22.06 22.59 -6.43
C GLU A 23 -23.25 21.65 -6.18
N SER A 24 -23.01 20.51 -5.52
CA SER A 24 -24.04 19.50 -5.27
C SER A 24 -24.74 19.63 -3.92
N GLY A 25 -24.25 20.52 -3.02
CA GLY A 25 -24.79 20.68 -1.68
C GLY A 25 -24.50 19.51 -0.75
N ASP A 26 -23.40 18.80 -1.00
CA ASP A 26 -22.90 17.67 -0.22
C ASP A 26 -23.95 16.55 -0.03
N GLN A 27 -24.44 16.04 -1.16
CA GLN A 27 -25.46 14.98 -1.19
C GLN A 27 -25.00 13.74 -0.43
N ASP A 28 -25.95 13.07 0.21
CA ASP A 28 -25.70 11.77 0.82
C ASP A 28 -25.54 10.67 -0.23
N GLY A 29 -24.53 9.83 -0.04
CA GLY A 29 -24.36 8.58 -0.76
C GLY A 29 -24.80 7.40 0.10
N ILE A 30 -24.99 6.25 -0.55
CA ILE A 30 -25.32 4.98 0.06
C ILE A 30 -24.05 4.18 0.34
N MET A 31 -23.90 3.69 1.58
CA MET A 31 -22.80 2.80 1.97
C MET A 31 -23.21 1.35 1.73
N ALA A 32 -22.83 0.78 0.58
CA ALA A 32 -23.06 -0.61 0.25
C ALA A 32 -21.92 -1.53 0.74
N SER A 33 -22.20 -2.82 0.94
CA SER A 33 -21.16 -3.79 1.29
C SER A 33 -20.12 -3.92 0.16
N ALA A 34 -18.85 -3.97 0.54
CA ALA A 34 -17.75 -4.24 -0.38
C ALA A 34 -17.66 -5.73 -0.80
N GLY A 35 -18.56 -6.59 -0.32
CA GLY A 35 -18.59 -8.02 -0.59
C GLY A 35 -17.53 -8.82 0.19
N ARG A 36 -16.99 -8.24 1.28
CA ARG A 36 -16.12 -8.96 2.22
C ARG A 36 -16.89 -9.30 3.49
N GLU A 37 -16.50 -10.40 4.15
CA GLU A 37 -16.96 -10.73 5.49
C GLU A 37 -16.46 -9.69 6.50
N LEU A 38 -17.06 -9.68 7.70
CA LEU A 38 -16.58 -8.84 8.79
C LEU A 38 -15.14 -9.20 9.13
N ILE A 39 -14.28 -8.19 9.19
CA ILE A 39 -12.85 -8.34 9.40
C ILE A 39 -12.56 -8.08 10.88
N PRO A 40 -12.05 -9.06 11.63
CA PRO A 40 -11.71 -8.87 13.04
C PRO A 40 -10.57 -7.85 13.19
N LEU A 41 -10.61 -7.10 14.30
CA LEU A 41 -9.61 -6.08 14.65
C LEU A 41 -8.76 -6.56 15.84
N PRO A 42 -7.70 -7.37 15.63
CA PRO A 42 -6.98 -8.05 16.71
C PRO A 42 -6.23 -7.11 17.67
N TRP A 43 -6.04 -5.86 17.33
CA TRP A 43 -5.40 -4.85 18.17
C TRP A 43 -6.37 -4.06 19.08
N VAL A 44 -7.67 -4.32 18.95
CA VAL A 44 -8.70 -3.67 19.76
C VAL A 44 -9.14 -4.63 20.86
N GLU A 45 -9.33 -4.12 22.08
CA GLU A 45 -9.85 -4.92 23.18
C GLU A 45 -11.31 -5.33 22.90
N GLY A 46 -11.63 -6.61 23.14
CA GLY A 46 -12.96 -7.18 22.93
C GLY A 46 -13.17 -7.66 21.47
N ASP A 47 -14.42 -7.97 21.15
CA ASP A 47 -14.83 -8.54 19.85
C ASP A 47 -15.16 -7.42 18.84
N ALA A 48 -14.15 -6.66 18.43
CA ALA A 48 -14.32 -5.62 17.41
C ALA A 48 -14.13 -6.16 15.99
N SER A 49 -14.95 -5.71 15.06
CA SER A 49 -14.84 -6.06 13.64
C SER A 49 -15.12 -4.84 12.76
N LEU A 50 -14.48 -4.82 11.60
CA LEU A 50 -14.66 -3.80 10.55
C LEU A 50 -15.50 -4.38 9.42
N ASP A 51 -16.48 -3.60 8.97
CA ASP A 51 -17.26 -3.86 7.76
C ASP A 51 -16.78 -2.93 6.65
N LEU A 52 -16.16 -3.50 5.62
CA LEU A 52 -15.66 -2.72 4.48
C LEU A 52 -16.82 -2.34 3.57
N ARG A 53 -16.97 -1.04 3.30
CA ARG A 53 -18.05 -0.48 2.50
C ARG A 53 -17.53 0.23 1.25
N VAL A 54 -18.39 0.35 0.25
CA VAL A 54 -18.19 1.18 -0.95
C VAL A 54 -19.26 2.25 -1.01
N MET A 55 -18.89 3.41 -1.54
CA MET A 55 -19.83 4.51 -1.72
C MET A 55 -20.56 4.37 -3.05
N GLN A 56 -21.87 4.56 -3.01
CA GLN A 56 -22.77 4.65 -4.17
C GLN A 56 -23.50 5.98 -4.15
N ASN A 57 -23.93 6.43 -5.32
CA ASN A 57 -24.86 7.54 -5.46
C ASN A 57 -26.23 7.19 -4.85
N GLU A 58 -27.10 8.19 -4.64
CA GLU A 58 -28.44 8.00 -4.08
C GLU A 58 -29.29 7.01 -4.89
N ASP A 59 -29.11 6.94 -6.21
CA ASP A 59 -29.80 6.00 -7.11
C ASP A 59 -29.20 4.58 -7.09
N GLY A 60 -28.19 4.32 -6.27
CA GLY A 60 -27.49 3.03 -6.16
C GLY A 60 -26.42 2.81 -7.24
N SER A 61 -26.21 3.76 -8.14
CA SER A 61 -25.10 3.67 -9.09
C SER A 61 -23.75 3.84 -8.40
N PRO A 62 -22.64 3.23 -8.90
CA PRO A 62 -21.32 3.39 -8.31
C PRO A 62 -20.88 4.84 -8.29
N PHE A 63 -20.38 5.33 -7.15
CA PHE A 63 -19.81 6.68 -7.05
C PHE A 63 -18.41 6.70 -7.67
N ALA A 64 -18.21 7.58 -8.65
CA ALA A 64 -16.94 7.66 -9.40
C ALA A 64 -15.75 8.13 -8.55
N GLY A 65 -16.00 8.85 -7.45
CA GLY A 65 -14.98 9.29 -6.50
C GLY A 65 -14.53 8.23 -5.49
N ASP A 66 -15.18 7.07 -5.46
CA ASP A 66 -14.77 5.96 -4.62
C ASP A 66 -13.54 5.24 -5.24
N PRO A 67 -12.37 5.19 -4.56
CA PRO A 67 -11.15 4.59 -5.11
C PRO A 67 -11.33 3.11 -5.49
N ARG A 68 -12.13 2.38 -4.71
CA ARG A 68 -12.41 0.96 -4.97
C ARG A 68 -13.27 0.78 -6.23
N THR A 69 -14.24 1.67 -6.44
CA THR A 69 -15.02 1.74 -7.69
C THR A 69 -14.10 2.07 -8.88
N ALA A 70 -13.18 3.03 -8.74
CA ALA A 70 -12.24 3.39 -9.80
C ALA A 70 -11.37 2.18 -10.22
N LEU A 71 -10.80 1.44 -9.24
CA LEU A 71 -10.03 0.24 -9.52
C LEU A 71 -10.90 -0.86 -10.17
N SER A 72 -12.13 -1.08 -9.67
CA SER A 72 -13.06 -2.06 -10.23
C SER A 72 -13.37 -1.78 -11.71
N ASN A 73 -13.57 -0.51 -12.06
CA ASN A 73 -13.82 -0.10 -13.45
C ASN A 73 -12.61 -0.40 -14.36
N VAL A 74 -11.39 -0.23 -13.86
CA VAL A 74 -10.17 -0.63 -14.60
C VAL A 74 -10.11 -2.15 -14.75
N LEU A 75 -10.34 -2.90 -13.68
CA LEU A 75 -10.29 -4.37 -13.71
C LEU A 75 -11.37 -4.97 -14.63
N ASN A 76 -12.55 -4.37 -14.72
CA ASN A 76 -13.60 -4.79 -15.66
C ASN A 76 -13.11 -4.74 -17.11
N ARG A 77 -12.29 -3.74 -17.48
CA ARG A 77 -11.71 -3.66 -18.84
C ARG A 77 -10.78 -4.85 -19.14
N PHE A 78 -10.07 -5.37 -18.15
CA PHE A 78 -9.29 -6.61 -18.30
C PHE A 78 -10.22 -7.82 -18.42
N SER A 79 -11.26 -7.89 -17.59
CA SER A 79 -12.24 -8.99 -17.63
C SER A 79 -12.97 -9.08 -18.95
N ASP A 80 -13.25 -7.95 -19.62
CA ASP A 80 -13.86 -7.92 -20.96
C ASP A 80 -13.00 -8.62 -22.03
N HIS A 81 -11.67 -8.73 -21.77
CA HIS A 81 -10.73 -9.49 -22.59
C HIS A 81 -10.52 -10.94 -22.09
N GLY A 82 -11.24 -11.35 -21.05
CA GLY A 82 -11.02 -12.64 -20.38
C GLY A 82 -9.75 -12.68 -19.54
N TRP A 83 -9.24 -11.55 -19.12
CA TRP A 83 -8.01 -11.42 -18.35
C TRP A 83 -8.28 -11.09 -16.87
N ASN A 84 -7.40 -11.57 -16.00
CA ASN A 84 -7.43 -11.33 -14.58
C ASN A 84 -6.11 -10.69 -14.12
N VAL A 85 -6.19 -9.59 -13.36
CA VAL A 85 -5.01 -8.93 -12.80
C VAL A 85 -4.72 -9.48 -11.42
N VAL A 86 -3.49 -9.96 -11.23
CA VAL A 86 -2.95 -10.41 -9.95
C VAL A 86 -1.91 -9.39 -9.50
N ALA A 87 -1.97 -8.99 -8.25
CA ALA A 87 -1.04 -8.02 -7.67
C ALA A 87 -0.39 -8.53 -6.38
N ALA A 88 0.73 -7.94 -6.02
CA ALA A 88 1.37 -8.03 -4.71
C ALA A 88 1.91 -6.66 -4.34
N CYS A 89 1.98 -6.37 -3.04
CA CYS A 89 2.52 -5.11 -2.55
C CYS A 89 3.61 -5.37 -1.51
N GLU A 90 4.64 -4.52 -1.56
CA GLU A 90 5.73 -4.42 -0.59
C GLU A 90 5.62 -3.05 0.06
N LEU A 91 5.45 -2.99 1.37
CA LEU A 91 5.26 -1.75 2.12
C LEU A 91 6.44 -1.51 3.04
N GLU A 92 7.16 -0.43 2.84
CA GLU A 92 8.18 0.03 3.76
C GLU A 92 7.56 0.95 4.83
N PHE A 93 8.06 0.86 6.05
CA PHE A 93 7.59 1.65 7.18
C PHE A 93 8.67 1.81 8.24
N PHE A 94 8.54 2.82 9.07
CA PHE A 94 9.36 2.96 10.28
C PHE A 94 8.56 2.60 11.53
N LEU A 95 9.22 1.89 12.44
CA LEU A 95 8.84 1.87 13.85
C LEU A 95 9.46 3.06 14.54
N LEU A 96 8.68 3.71 15.38
CA LEU A 96 9.05 4.88 16.16
C LEU A 96 8.71 4.66 17.62
N GLU A 97 9.34 5.42 18.52
CA GLU A 97 8.87 5.54 19.88
C GLU A 97 7.48 6.20 19.91
N ASP A 98 6.59 5.71 20.75
CA ASP A 98 5.29 6.33 20.97
C ASP A 98 5.46 7.66 21.73
N GLY A 99 4.95 8.75 21.18
CA GLY A 99 5.11 10.07 21.82
C GLY A 99 5.01 11.24 20.86
N GLY A 100 4.67 11.00 19.59
CA GLY A 100 4.42 12.04 18.59
C GLY A 100 5.67 12.70 17.99
N ASN A 101 6.86 12.35 18.45
CA ASN A 101 8.12 12.76 17.85
C ASN A 101 8.65 11.68 16.92
N LEU A 102 9.28 12.10 15.82
CA LEU A 102 9.97 11.17 14.90
C LEU A 102 11.29 10.69 15.57
N THR A 103 11.17 9.73 16.50
CA THR A 103 12.30 9.21 17.27
C THR A 103 12.43 7.71 17.03
N PRO A 104 13.64 7.19 16.69
CA PRO A 104 13.85 5.75 16.53
C PRO A 104 13.42 4.96 17.77
N PRO A 105 12.89 3.73 17.60
CA PRO A 105 12.32 2.98 18.71
C PRO A 105 13.39 2.47 19.67
N ILE A 106 12.96 2.16 20.89
CA ILE A 106 13.77 1.39 21.84
C ILE A 106 13.59 -0.10 21.50
N ASN A 107 14.70 -0.80 21.29
CA ASN A 107 14.68 -2.25 21.09
C ASN A 107 14.18 -2.92 22.38
N PRO A 108 13.06 -3.65 22.36
CA PRO A 108 12.45 -4.21 23.57
C PRO A 108 13.34 -5.21 24.32
N LYS A 109 14.22 -5.94 23.61
CA LYS A 109 15.10 -6.95 24.22
C LYS A 109 16.34 -6.34 24.88
N THR A 110 16.84 -5.24 24.34
CA THR A 110 18.08 -4.64 24.86
C THR A 110 17.84 -3.42 25.74
N GLY A 111 16.64 -2.82 25.70
CA GLY A 111 16.32 -1.58 26.37
C GLY A 111 17.06 -0.36 25.79
N ARG A 112 17.70 -0.48 24.64
CA ARG A 112 18.48 0.58 24.01
C ARG A 112 17.76 1.14 22.79
N ARG A 113 17.83 2.45 22.59
CA ARG A 113 17.37 3.09 21.37
C ARG A 113 18.22 2.64 20.18
N LEU A 114 17.58 2.39 19.06
CA LEU A 114 18.30 2.15 17.82
C LEU A 114 19.08 3.42 17.43
N SER A 115 20.33 3.24 17.02
CA SER A 115 21.25 4.34 16.66
C SER A 115 22.05 4.08 15.39
N GLY A 116 21.76 3.00 14.71
CA GLY A 116 22.38 2.59 13.44
C GLY A 116 21.45 1.67 12.68
N THR A 117 21.80 1.40 11.45
CA THR A 117 21.04 0.51 10.56
C THR A 117 21.78 -0.81 10.38
N GLU A 118 21.04 -1.88 10.32
CA GLU A 118 21.53 -3.22 10.00
C GLU A 118 20.62 -3.83 8.92
N ILE A 119 20.74 -3.31 7.70
CA ILE A 119 19.94 -3.79 6.57
C ILE A 119 20.00 -5.32 6.46
N LEU A 120 18.83 -5.95 6.29
CA LEU A 120 18.64 -7.42 6.20
C LEU A 120 19.14 -8.18 7.46
N SER A 121 19.31 -7.51 8.59
CA SER A 121 19.78 -8.13 9.84
C SER A 121 18.66 -8.88 10.54
N MET A 122 18.87 -10.18 10.75
CA MET A 122 17.98 -10.99 11.60
C MET A 122 17.97 -10.52 13.06
N ARG A 123 19.09 -9.97 13.54
CA ARG A 123 19.21 -9.48 14.91
C ARG A 123 18.29 -8.29 15.19
N GLU A 124 18.12 -7.42 14.19
CA GLU A 124 17.19 -6.30 14.32
C GLU A 124 15.74 -6.79 14.33
N LEU A 125 15.39 -7.74 13.44
CA LEU A 125 14.09 -8.40 13.45
C LEU A 125 13.80 -9.11 14.77
N ASP A 126 14.77 -9.87 15.29
CA ASP A 126 14.66 -10.53 16.60
C ASP A 126 14.39 -9.55 17.74
N GLY A 127 14.90 -8.32 17.64
CA GLY A 127 14.67 -7.27 18.61
C GLY A 127 13.21 -6.88 18.77
N PHE A 128 12.41 -7.04 17.72
CA PHE A 128 10.99 -6.69 17.66
C PHE A 128 10.09 -7.91 17.38
N ASP A 129 10.56 -9.12 17.66
CA ASP A 129 9.86 -10.36 17.33
C ASP A 129 8.44 -10.44 17.88
N ALA A 130 8.19 -9.95 19.11
CA ALA A 130 6.85 -9.93 19.70
C ALA A 130 5.88 -9.10 18.84
N PHE A 131 6.29 -7.91 18.39
CA PHE A 131 5.50 -7.07 17.51
C PHE A 131 5.24 -7.76 16.16
N PHE A 132 6.27 -8.32 15.54
CA PHE A 132 6.13 -8.98 14.23
C PHE A 132 5.30 -10.27 14.29
N ASN A 133 5.37 -11.01 15.38
CA ASN A 133 4.52 -12.18 15.60
C ASN A 133 3.05 -11.77 15.73
N ASP A 134 2.74 -10.73 16.51
CA ASP A 134 1.37 -10.24 16.66
C ASP A 134 0.83 -9.69 15.34
N VAL A 135 1.64 -8.98 14.54
CA VAL A 135 1.26 -8.54 13.18
C VAL A 135 1.00 -9.74 12.28
N SER A 136 1.86 -10.75 12.29
CA SER A 136 1.71 -11.95 11.45
C SER A 136 0.48 -12.77 11.81
N ASP A 137 0.19 -12.91 13.08
CA ASP A 137 -0.99 -13.64 13.56
C ASP A 137 -2.27 -12.83 13.33
N GLY A 138 -2.22 -11.52 13.54
CA GLY A 138 -3.30 -10.61 13.20
C GLY A 138 -3.62 -10.63 11.70
N ALA A 139 -2.61 -10.64 10.84
CA ALA A 139 -2.80 -10.73 9.39
C ALA A 139 -3.52 -12.03 8.98
N LYS A 140 -3.14 -13.18 9.57
CA LYS A 140 -3.84 -14.46 9.34
C LYS A 140 -5.29 -14.39 9.79
N LEU A 141 -5.54 -13.84 10.98
CA LEU A 141 -6.88 -13.71 11.54
C LEU A 141 -7.77 -12.82 10.67
N MET A 142 -7.23 -11.74 10.12
CA MET A 142 -7.91 -10.81 9.20
C MET A 142 -8.04 -11.35 7.76
N GLY A 143 -7.49 -12.51 7.45
CA GLY A 143 -7.50 -13.07 6.09
C GLY A 143 -6.60 -12.33 5.10
N LEU A 144 -5.54 -11.64 5.58
CA LEU A 144 -4.59 -10.91 4.73
C LEU A 144 -3.50 -11.83 4.14
N GLY A 145 -3.45 -13.09 4.54
CA GLY A 145 -2.45 -14.06 4.09
C GLY A 145 -1.17 -14.04 4.91
N ASN A 146 -0.13 -14.67 4.37
CA ASN A 146 1.20 -14.70 5.00
C ASN A 146 1.98 -13.43 4.63
N LEU A 147 2.77 -12.96 5.58
CA LEU A 147 3.66 -11.83 5.41
C LEU A 147 5.12 -12.29 5.42
N THR A 148 5.95 -11.63 4.62
CA THR A 148 7.41 -11.69 4.75
C THR A 148 7.89 -10.34 5.27
N ILE A 149 8.79 -10.33 6.25
CA ILE A 149 9.27 -9.11 6.90
C ILE A 149 10.79 -9.07 6.80
N THR A 150 11.34 -7.92 6.40
CA THR A 150 12.78 -7.66 6.27
C THR A 150 13.15 -6.35 6.96
N GLY A 151 14.40 -6.26 7.44
CA GLY A 151 14.99 -5.00 7.89
C GLY A 151 15.47 -4.17 6.70
N GLU A 152 15.20 -2.87 6.72
CA GLU A 152 15.52 -1.92 5.66
C GLU A 152 16.69 -0.98 6.02
N ALA A 153 16.97 -0.01 5.12
CA ALA A 153 18.18 0.82 5.21
C ALA A 153 18.11 1.94 6.25
N GLY A 154 16.91 2.37 6.67
CA GLY A 154 16.73 3.41 7.69
C GLY A 154 16.75 2.87 9.12
N ILE A 155 17.05 3.70 10.10
CA ILE A 155 17.07 3.32 11.52
C ILE A 155 15.65 2.97 11.99
N GLY A 156 15.39 1.69 12.26
CA GLY A 156 14.05 1.17 12.61
C GLY A 156 13.11 1.08 11.41
N GLN A 157 13.67 1.03 10.20
CA GLN A 157 12.91 0.81 8.98
C GLN A 157 12.81 -0.68 8.65
N PHE A 158 11.62 -1.09 8.25
CA PHE A 158 11.31 -2.45 7.85
C PHE A 158 10.44 -2.46 6.60
N GLU A 159 10.46 -3.57 5.88
CA GLU A 159 9.54 -3.85 4.79
C GLU A 159 8.66 -5.04 5.13
N VAL A 160 7.41 -4.97 4.72
CA VAL A 160 6.48 -6.08 4.75
C VAL A 160 5.98 -6.38 3.34
N THR A 161 6.22 -7.61 2.88
CA THR A 161 5.75 -8.11 1.59
C THR A 161 4.52 -8.99 1.78
N MET A 162 3.48 -8.72 1.00
CA MET A 162 2.23 -9.46 1.00
C MET A 162 2.23 -10.57 -0.05
N THR A 163 1.56 -11.69 0.24
CA THR A 163 1.30 -12.71 -0.76
C THR A 163 0.42 -12.14 -1.88
N HIS A 164 0.74 -12.49 -3.14
CA HIS A 164 -0.03 -12.05 -4.30
C HIS A 164 -1.47 -12.58 -4.30
N GLY A 165 -2.36 -11.86 -4.95
CA GLY A 165 -3.77 -12.21 -5.08
C GLY A 165 -4.51 -11.31 -6.07
N PRO A 166 -5.84 -11.45 -6.21
CA PRO A 166 -6.65 -10.58 -7.06
C PRO A 166 -6.43 -9.10 -6.70
N ALA A 167 -6.19 -8.26 -7.71
CA ALA A 167 -5.71 -6.89 -7.49
C ALA A 167 -6.61 -6.05 -6.57
N LEU A 168 -7.93 -6.14 -6.69
CA LEU A 168 -8.87 -5.42 -5.83
C LEU A 168 -8.76 -5.89 -4.36
N HIS A 169 -8.60 -7.20 -4.15
CA HIS A 169 -8.43 -7.76 -2.82
C HIS A 169 -7.11 -7.32 -2.17
N ILE A 170 -6.02 -7.28 -2.96
CA ILE A 170 -4.72 -6.79 -2.48
C ILE A 170 -4.77 -5.30 -2.14
N ALA A 171 -5.47 -4.48 -2.93
CA ALA A 171 -5.66 -3.06 -2.62
C ALA A 171 -6.38 -2.86 -1.27
N ASP A 172 -7.46 -3.61 -1.01
CA ASP A 172 -8.12 -3.62 0.31
C ASP A 172 -7.15 -4.05 1.41
N ASN A 173 -6.40 -5.13 1.17
CA ASN A 173 -5.47 -5.70 2.16
C ASN A 173 -4.33 -4.74 2.52
N VAL A 174 -3.86 -3.89 1.60
CA VAL A 174 -2.84 -2.86 1.89
C VAL A 174 -3.34 -1.89 2.98
N ILE A 175 -4.58 -1.41 2.85
CA ILE A 175 -5.17 -0.50 3.85
C ILE A 175 -5.34 -1.21 5.19
N LEU A 176 -5.90 -2.42 5.18
CA LEU A 176 -6.12 -3.23 6.38
C LEU A 176 -4.80 -3.56 7.10
N LEU A 177 -3.75 -3.90 6.34
CA LEU A 177 -2.43 -4.17 6.90
C LEU A 177 -1.81 -2.94 7.56
N LYS A 178 -1.94 -1.75 6.95
CA LYS A 178 -1.48 -0.51 7.56
C LYS A 178 -2.17 -0.24 8.91
N GLU A 179 -3.47 -0.47 9.00
CA GLU A 179 -4.21 -0.29 10.24
C GLU A 179 -3.85 -1.35 11.30
N LEU A 180 -3.69 -2.61 10.90
CA LEU A 180 -3.18 -3.67 11.77
C LEU A 180 -1.82 -3.28 12.37
N MET A 181 -0.87 -2.87 11.53
CA MET A 181 0.48 -2.52 11.97
C MET A 181 0.50 -1.32 12.91
N LYS A 182 -0.27 -0.26 12.61
CA LYS A 182 -0.41 0.92 13.48
C LYS A 182 -1.07 0.55 14.82
N GLY A 183 -2.12 -0.27 14.77
CA GLY A 183 -2.84 -0.72 15.96
C GLY A 183 -1.97 -1.59 16.86
N THR A 184 -1.30 -2.58 16.27
CA THR A 184 -0.37 -3.47 16.99
C THR A 184 0.82 -2.69 17.55
N ALA A 185 1.40 -1.73 16.80
CA ALA A 185 2.49 -0.91 17.31
C ALA A 185 2.11 -0.16 18.60
N ARG A 186 0.90 0.44 18.65
CA ARG A 186 0.40 1.10 19.87
C ARG A 186 0.32 0.14 21.06
N ASN A 187 -0.13 -1.10 20.85
CA ASN A 187 -0.17 -2.11 21.92
C ASN A 187 1.23 -2.45 22.45
N HIS A 188 2.25 -2.33 21.59
CA HIS A 188 3.66 -2.47 21.94
C HIS A 188 4.34 -1.15 22.38
N LYS A 189 3.56 -0.08 22.64
CA LYS A 189 4.09 1.25 23.04
C LYS A 189 5.05 1.83 21.99
N MET A 190 4.74 1.59 20.75
CA MET A 190 5.44 2.10 19.56
C MET A 190 4.43 2.75 18.60
N ALA A 191 4.95 3.49 17.63
CA ALA A 191 4.19 3.96 16.48
C ALA A 191 4.76 3.37 15.20
N ALA A 192 3.88 2.99 14.26
CA ALA A 192 4.27 2.62 12.90
C ALA A 192 3.87 3.74 11.95
N THR A 193 4.83 4.21 11.12
CA THR A 193 4.56 5.25 10.13
C THR A 193 4.91 4.80 8.72
N PHE A 194 3.99 5.06 7.79
CA PHE A 194 4.14 4.88 6.34
C PHE A 194 4.37 6.22 5.63
N MET A 195 4.75 7.26 6.38
CA MET A 195 5.13 8.55 5.82
C MET A 195 6.28 8.37 4.84
N ALA A 196 6.18 8.96 3.66
CA ALA A 196 7.14 8.72 2.57
C ALA A 196 8.58 9.09 2.94
N LYS A 197 8.79 10.17 3.70
CA LYS A 197 10.11 10.64 4.14
C LYS A 197 10.03 11.19 5.56
N PRO A 198 9.95 10.32 6.61
CA PRO A 198 9.86 10.80 7.99
C PRO A 198 11.16 11.45 8.48
N PHE A 199 12.31 10.95 8.02
CA PHE A 199 13.63 11.46 8.40
C PHE A 199 14.37 11.98 7.16
N ALA A 200 14.78 13.25 7.16
CA ALA A 200 15.44 13.87 6.03
C ALA A 200 16.76 13.17 5.63
N ALA A 201 17.49 12.65 6.62
CA ALA A 201 18.79 12.01 6.42
C ALA A 201 18.73 10.49 6.16
N GLU A 202 17.57 9.85 6.42
CA GLU A 202 17.39 8.41 6.26
C GLU A 202 16.81 8.06 4.89
N SER A 203 16.69 6.78 4.58
CA SER A 203 15.89 6.30 3.46
C SER A 203 14.43 6.70 3.61
N GLY A 204 13.72 6.88 2.50
CA GLY A 204 12.26 7.06 2.55
C GLY A 204 11.54 5.73 2.44
N ASN A 205 10.23 5.71 2.77
CA ASN A 205 9.38 4.54 2.60
C ASN A 205 8.83 4.45 1.18
N GLY A 206 8.96 3.28 0.57
CA GLY A 206 8.34 2.88 -0.70
C GLY A 206 7.05 2.10 -0.49
N LEU A 207 6.25 2.08 -1.53
CA LEU A 207 5.19 1.13 -1.76
C LEU A 207 5.40 0.55 -3.15
N HIS A 208 6.02 -0.62 -3.24
CA HIS A 208 6.17 -1.31 -4.50
C HIS A 208 4.89 -2.08 -4.82
N THR A 209 4.39 -1.93 -6.02
CA THR A 209 3.24 -2.70 -6.51
C THR A 209 3.69 -3.54 -7.68
N HIS A 210 3.66 -4.85 -7.50
CA HIS A 210 3.89 -5.82 -8.56
C HIS A 210 2.57 -6.28 -9.13
N PHE A 211 2.50 -6.45 -10.45
CA PHE A 211 1.33 -7.05 -11.07
C PHE A 211 1.69 -7.96 -12.24
N SER A 212 0.85 -8.95 -12.43
CA SER A 212 0.82 -9.83 -13.60
C SER A 212 -0.60 -9.90 -14.12
N VAL A 213 -0.75 -10.27 -15.38
CA VAL A 213 -2.06 -10.45 -16.01
C VAL A 213 -2.18 -11.90 -16.45
N LEU A 214 -3.22 -12.57 -16.00
CA LEU A 214 -3.51 -13.96 -16.35
C LEU A 214 -4.66 -14.00 -17.37
N ASP A 215 -4.56 -14.89 -18.33
CA ASP A 215 -5.65 -15.18 -19.28
C ASP A 215 -6.76 -16.06 -18.65
N ALA A 216 -7.75 -16.43 -19.46
CA ALA A 216 -8.89 -17.23 -19.00
C ALA A 216 -8.54 -18.65 -18.54
N VAL A 217 -7.36 -19.18 -18.89
CA VAL A 217 -6.87 -20.50 -18.45
C VAL A 217 -5.82 -20.39 -17.33
N GLY A 218 -5.54 -19.17 -16.88
CA GLY A 218 -4.62 -18.90 -15.77
C GLY A 218 -3.16 -18.78 -16.19
N GLU A 219 -2.86 -18.69 -17.49
CA GLU A 219 -1.51 -18.48 -18.00
C GLU A 219 -1.15 -16.98 -17.97
N ASN A 220 0.09 -16.67 -17.59
CA ASN A 220 0.56 -15.30 -17.52
C ASN A 220 0.85 -14.74 -18.91
N ILE A 221 0.07 -13.74 -19.35
CA ILE A 221 0.24 -13.14 -20.69
C ILE A 221 1.58 -12.41 -20.85
N PHE A 222 2.24 -12.02 -19.78
CA PHE A 222 3.58 -11.41 -19.83
C PHE A 222 4.70 -12.42 -20.18
N CYS A 223 4.37 -13.72 -20.33
CA CYS A 223 5.25 -14.69 -20.97
C CYS A 223 5.50 -14.36 -22.46
N ASP A 224 4.58 -13.64 -23.09
CA ASP A 224 4.75 -13.04 -24.42
C ASP A 224 5.41 -11.67 -24.28
N GLU A 225 6.62 -11.53 -24.83
CA GLU A 225 7.43 -10.31 -24.75
C GLU A 225 6.70 -9.10 -25.34
N SER A 226 5.88 -9.27 -26.38
CA SER A 226 5.14 -8.17 -27.00
C SER A 226 4.02 -7.64 -26.06
N GLN A 227 3.40 -8.50 -25.28
CA GLN A 227 2.40 -8.11 -24.29
C GLN A 227 3.07 -7.39 -23.11
N LEU A 228 4.22 -7.90 -22.65
CA LEU A 228 5.01 -7.27 -21.58
C LEU A 228 5.48 -5.87 -22.01
N GLU A 229 6.07 -5.74 -23.20
CA GLU A 229 6.52 -4.45 -23.74
C GLU A 229 5.36 -3.45 -23.90
N SER A 230 4.20 -3.92 -24.36
CA SER A 230 2.99 -3.09 -24.48
C SER A 230 2.51 -2.59 -23.12
N ALA A 231 2.54 -3.44 -22.09
CA ALA A 231 2.19 -3.05 -20.73
C ALA A 231 3.17 -2.02 -20.17
N VAL A 232 4.48 -2.24 -20.33
CA VAL A 232 5.54 -1.30 -19.92
C VAL A 232 5.35 0.05 -20.63
N ALA A 233 5.13 0.04 -21.95
CA ALA A 233 4.92 1.25 -22.72
C ALA A 233 3.69 2.04 -22.23
N GLY A 234 2.58 1.34 -21.95
CA GLY A 234 1.37 1.95 -21.38
C GLY A 234 1.61 2.59 -20.00
N CYS A 235 2.33 1.90 -19.13
CA CYS A 235 2.72 2.44 -17.82
C CYS A 235 3.60 3.68 -17.97
N LEU A 236 4.62 3.65 -18.83
CA LEU A 236 5.50 4.81 -19.08
C LEU A 236 4.73 6.01 -19.62
N GLN A 237 3.81 5.79 -20.56
CA GLN A 237 2.98 6.85 -21.14
C GLN A 237 2.09 7.51 -20.08
N ALA A 238 1.56 6.74 -19.12
CA ALA A 238 0.69 7.24 -18.08
C ALA A 238 1.46 7.83 -16.88
N PHE A 239 2.75 7.56 -16.74
CA PHE A 239 3.51 7.77 -15.50
C PHE A 239 3.53 9.24 -15.06
N GLU A 240 3.80 10.17 -15.96
CA GLU A 240 3.84 11.60 -15.65
C GLU A 240 2.48 12.11 -15.15
N ALA A 241 1.39 11.79 -15.85
CA ALA A 241 0.04 12.17 -15.47
C ALA A 241 -0.42 11.49 -14.15
N SER A 242 0.18 10.35 -13.81
CA SER A 242 -0.14 9.57 -12.61
C SER A 242 0.73 9.94 -11.41
N THR A 243 1.62 10.93 -11.51
CA THR A 243 2.57 11.28 -10.43
C THR A 243 1.86 11.56 -9.10
N LEU A 244 0.70 12.22 -9.11
CA LEU A 244 -0.08 12.49 -7.90
C LEU A 244 -0.67 11.23 -7.24
N PHE A 245 -0.81 10.12 -7.96
CA PHE A 245 -1.19 8.83 -7.36
C PHE A 245 0.01 8.14 -6.70
N PHE A 246 1.21 8.26 -7.29
CA PHE A 246 2.44 7.68 -6.74
C PHE A 246 3.08 8.54 -5.64
N ALA A 247 2.86 9.85 -5.68
CA ALA A 247 3.40 10.84 -4.73
C ALA A 247 2.27 11.79 -4.28
N PRO A 248 1.27 11.27 -3.48
CA PRO A 248 0.05 12.03 -3.18
C PRO A 248 0.23 13.17 -2.18
N TYR A 249 1.36 13.22 -1.47
CA TYR A 249 1.62 14.21 -0.42
C TYR A 249 2.86 15.04 -0.73
N ALA A 250 2.93 16.26 -0.22
CA ALA A 250 4.14 17.10 -0.31
C ALA A 250 5.39 16.37 0.17
N ASN A 251 5.28 15.63 1.28
CA ASN A 251 6.38 14.82 1.81
C ASN A 251 6.82 13.69 0.86
N SER A 252 5.96 13.21 -0.03
CA SER A 252 6.33 12.18 -1.01
C SER A 252 7.40 12.67 -1.98
N PHE A 253 7.40 13.96 -2.31
CA PHE A 253 8.38 14.57 -3.21
C PHE A 253 9.78 14.68 -2.58
N GLU A 254 9.89 14.64 -1.26
CA GLU A 254 11.18 14.60 -0.55
C GLU A 254 12.00 13.31 -0.83
N ARG A 255 11.35 12.29 -1.43
CA ARG A 255 12.02 11.06 -1.87
C ARG A 255 12.75 11.19 -3.20
N PHE A 256 12.38 12.16 -4.03
CA PHE A 256 12.97 12.34 -5.38
C PHE A 256 14.34 13.01 -5.30
N VAL A 257 15.29 12.32 -4.68
CA VAL A 257 16.67 12.77 -4.50
C VAL A 257 17.59 11.90 -5.35
N ILE A 258 18.53 12.52 -6.06
CA ILE A 258 19.54 11.82 -6.85
C ILE A 258 20.33 10.88 -5.92
N GLY A 259 20.42 9.60 -6.31
CA GLY A 259 21.11 8.56 -5.52
C GLY A 259 20.22 7.86 -4.47
N ALA A 260 19.01 8.33 -4.19
CA ALA A 260 17.99 7.51 -3.56
C ALA A 260 17.46 6.47 -4.56
N HIS A 261 17.06 5.30 -4.08
CA HIS A 261 16.40 4.28 -4.93
C HIS A 261 14.94 4.64 -5.22
N ALA A 262 14.65 5.95 -5.41
CA ALA A 262 13.37 6.47 -5.85
C ALA A 262 13.54 7.03 -7.27
N PRO A 263 12.70 6.63 -8.23
CA PRO A 263 12.85 7.05 -9.61
C PRO A 263 12.56 8.55 -9.75
N THR A 264 13.42 9.26 -10.46
CA THR A 264 13.27 10.70 -10.76
C THR A 264 12.83 10.95 -12.21
N SER A 265 12.59 9.89 -12.97
CA SER A 265 12.16 9.94 -14.37
C SER A 265 11.37 8.69 -14.74
N ALA A 266 10.50 8.80 -15.75
CA ALA A 266 9.74 7.70 -16.31
C ALA A 266 10.67 6.81 -17.16
N THR A 267 11.33 5.86 -16.52
CA THR A 267 12.26 4.89 -17.15
C THR A 267 11.90 3.47 -16.74
N TRP A 268 12.38 2.50 -17.50
CA TRP A 268 12.17 1.10 -17.22
C TRP A 268 13.45 0.28 -17.41
N GLY A 269 13.48 -0.93 -16.87
CA GLY A 269 14.60 -1.85 -17.07
C GLY A 269 14.42 -3.19 -16.37
N HIS A 270 15.18 -4.18 -16.84
CA HIS A 270 15.31 -5.47 -16.19
C HIS A 270 16.25 -5.33 -14.98
N GLU A 271 15.86 -5.89 -13.81
CA GLU A 271 16.65 -5.94 -12.58
C GLU A 271 17.20 -4.59 -12.08
N ASN A 272 16.74 -3.49 -12.60
CA ASN A 272 17.22 -2.17 -12.23
C ASN A 272 16.34 -1.55 -11.15
N ARG A 273 16.89 -1.31 -9.95
CA ARG A 273 16.19 -0.73 -8.80
C ARG A 273 16.08 0.81 -8.82
N THR A 274 16.67 1.46 -9.84
CA THR A 274 16.68 2.93 -9.96
C THR A 274 15.66 3.46 -10.96
N VAL A 275 14.96 2.56 -11.67
CA VAL A 275 13.92 2.92 -12.65
C VAL A 275 12.52 2.91 -12.04
N ALA A 276 11.61 3.63 -12.69
CA ALA A 276 10.22 3.68 -12.26
C ALA A 276 9.47 2.36 -12.48
N ILE A 277 9.78 1.66 -13.57
CA ILE A 277 9.16 0.40 -13.95
C ILE A 277 10.24 -0.66 -14.07
N ARG A 278 10.20 -1.62 -13.14
CA ARG A 278 11.17 -2.72 -13.08
C ARG A 278 10.51 -4.03 -13.51
N ILE A 279 11.25 -4.80 -14.33
CA ILE A 279 10.91 -6.18 -14.64
C ILE A 279 11.88 -7.07 -13.85
N PRO A 280 11.47 -7.67 -12.73
CA PRO A 280 12.32 -8.56 -11.95
C PRO A 280 12.58 -9.86 -12.68
N SER A 281 13.79 -10.44 -12.49
CA SER A 281 14.11 -11.79 -12.97
C SER A 281 13.26 -12.85 -12.29
N GLY A 282 13.06 -13.96 -12.98
CA GLY A 282 12.32 -15.10 -12.47
C GLY A 282 11.91 -16.08 -13.56
N PRO A 283 11.24 -17.16 -13.20
CA PRO A 283 10.62 -18.05 -14.19
C PRO A 283 9.62 -17.29 -15.05
N LYS A 284 9.49 -17.64 -16.33
CA LYS A 284 8.53 -16.98 -17.24
C LYS A 284 7.11 -16.88 -16.68
N ALA A 285 6.62 -17.95 -16.06
CA ALA A 285 5.29 -17.94 -15.44
C ALA A 285 5.12 -16.90 -14.31
N ALA A 286 6.22 -16.43 -13.72
CA ALA A 286 6.24 -15.41 -12.66
C ALA A 286 6.65 -14.02 -13.17
N THR A 287 6.65 -13.79 -14.50
CA THR A 287 6.94 -12.48 -15.09
C THR A 287 5.95 -11.44 -14.57
N ARG A 288 6.47 -10.32 -14.09
CA ARG A 288 5.69 -9.23 -13.50
C ARG A 288 6.36 -7.89 -13.76
N ILE A 289 5.58 -6.87 -13.61
CA ILE A 289 6.03 -5.47 -13.58
C ILE A 289 5.96 -4.99 -12.16
#